data_d2f32e2bfaf38166b277dfc631717f45
#
_entry.id   d2f32e2bfaf38166b277dfc631717f45
#
_cell.length_a   1.000
_cell.length_b   1.000
_cell.length_c   1.000
_cell.angle_alpha   90.00
_cell.angle_beta   90.00
_cell.angle_gamma   90.00
#
_symmetry.space_group_name_H-M   'P 1'
#
loop_
_entity.id
_entity.type
_entity.pdbx_description
1 polymer ?
#
loop_
_entity_poly.entity_id
_entity_poly.type
_entity_poly.pdbx_seq_one_letter_code
_entity_poly.pdbx_strand_id
1 'polypeptide(L)'
;MMLARRVILTGVSILAVAVPLAWAQSLDFEAYRTRVEPIFLKKRPGHARCVACHSASNNGFRLQPLERGATGWTEEQSRRNFESVSRLVKLGDPAASPLLKHPLAHEAGGDIFHSGGRQFTSEDDPDWRAMADWIRGK
;
A
#
# COMPACT_ATOMS: atom_id res chain seq x y z
N MET A 1 -69.06 42.77 9.83
CA MET A 1 -68.07 42.09 10.71
C MET A 1 -67.25 41.13 9.85
N MET A 2 -66.09 41.56 9.35
CA MET A 2 -65.20 40.72 8.50
C MET A 2 -64.09 40.11 9.35
N LEU A 3 -64.05 38.77 9.47
CA LEU A 3 -62.97 38.04 10.12
C LEU A 3 -61.82 37.87 9.12
N ALA A 4 -60.69 38.48 9.42
CA ALA A 4 -59.44 38.24 8.65
C ALA A 4 -58.80 36.93 9.14
N ARG A 5 -58.71 35.93 8.24
CA ARG A 5 -57.93 34.70 8.43
C ARG A 5 -56.44 34.99 8.24
N ARG A 6 -55.65 34.89 9.30
CA ARG A 6 -54.19 34.88 9.23
C ARG A 6 -53.70 33.49 8.80
N VAL A 7 -53.03 33.44 7.64
CA VAL A 7 -52.30 32.23 7.17
C VAL A 7 -50.90 32.29 7.77
N ILE A 8 -50.58 31.32 8.61
CA ILE A 8 -49.21 31.16 9.15
C ILE A 8 -48.45 30.23 8.18
N LEU A 9 -47.49 30.78 7.41
CA LEU A 9 -46.54 29.98 6.64
C LEU A 9 -45.40 29.53 7.55
N THR A 10 -45.41 28.23 7.91
CA THR A 10 -44.29 27.59 8.57
C THR A 10 -43.23 27.23 7.52
N GLY A 11 -42.15 28.00 7.50
CA GLY A 11 -40.99 27.73 6.65
C GLY A 11 -40.24 26.52 7.20
N VAL A 12 -40.16 25.43 6.42
CA VAL A 12 -39.29 24.27 6.71
C VAL A 12 -37.89 24.59 6.19
N SER A 13 -36.96 24.88 7.11
CA SER A 13 -35.53 25.03 6.77
C SER A 13 -34.92 23.62 6.60
N ILE A 14 -34.59 23.27 5.35
CA ILE A 14 -33.83 22.06 5.04
C ILE A 14 -32.35 22.37 5.29
N LEU A 15 -31.79 21.85 6.39
CA LEU A 15 -30.34 21.82 6.60
C LEU A 15 -29.72 20.82 5.63
N ALA A 16 -29.03 21.32 4.60
CA ALA A 16 -28.20 20.51 3.73
C ALA A 16 -26.95 20.06 4.51
N VAL A 17 -26.92 18.80 4.96
CA VAL A 17 -25.71 18.19 5.54
C VAL A 17 -24.76 17.90 4.39
N ALA A 18 -23.70 18.69 4.26
CA ALA A 18 -22.60 18.40 3.35
C ALA A 18 -21.83 17.18 3.89
N VAL A 19 -22.06 16.00 3.30
CA VAL A 19 -21.26 14.81 3.57
C VAL A 19 -19.91 15.03 2.85
N PRO A 20 -18.76 15.07 3.57
CA PRO A 20 -17.48 15.16 2.90
C PRO A 20 -17.30 13.91 2.03
N LEU A 21 -17.06 14.07 0.72
CA LEU A 21 -16.57 12.98 -0.11
C LEU A 21 -15.20 12.56 0.45
N ALA A 22 -15.18 11.53 1.26
CA ALA A 22 -13.93 10.85 1.61
C ALA A 22 -13.34 10.33 0.29
N TRP A 23 -12.27 10.94 -0.17
CA TRP A 23 -11.52 10.45 -1.32
C TRP A 23 -11.08 9.03 -0.98
N ALA A 24 -11.56 8.04 -1.72
CA ALA A 24 -11.14 6.67 -1.52
C ALA A 24 -9.61 6.62 -1.70
N GLN A 25 -8.89 6.33 -0.63
CA GLN A 25 -7.44 6.22 -0.66
C GLN A 25 -7.08 5.07 -1.60
N SER A 26 -6.35 5.37 -2.66
CA SER A 26 -5.83 4.38 -3.61
C SER A 26 -4.31 4.42 -3.57
N LEU A 27 -3.68 3.28 -3.86
CA LEU A 27 -2.23 3.23 -4.00
C LEU A 27 -1.80 3.97 -5.27
N ASP A 28 -0.79 4.81 -5.13
CA ASP A 28 -0.20 5.53 -6.25
C ASP A 28 0.82 4.66 -6.98
N PHE A 29 0.64 4.46 -8.29
CA PHE A 29 1.53 3.64 -9.13
C PHE A 29 2.88 4.30 -9.37
N GLU A 30 2.95 5.62 -9.57
CA GLU A 30 4.23 6.31 -9.81
C GLU A 30 5.07 6.35 -8.54
N ALA A 31 4.45 6.56 -7.38
CA ALA A 31 5.11 6.44 -6.09
C ALA A 31 5.60 5.00 -5.84
N TYR A 32 4.82 4.00 -6.20
CA TYR A 32 5.25 2.60 -6.17
C TYR A 32 6.48 2.39 -7.03
N ARG A 33 6.44 2.77 -8.31
CA ARG A 33 7.51 2.55 -9.29
C ARG A 33 8.82 3.22 -8.90
N THR A 34 8.74 4.41 -8.32
CA THR A 34 9.93 5.22 -7.99
C THR A 34 10.49 4.97 -6.59
N ARG A 35 9.66 4.57 -5.62
CA ARG A 35 10.06 4.45 -4.22
C ARG A 35 9.99 3.03 -3.66
N VAL A 36 9.05 2.21 -4.11
CA VAL A 36 8.82 0.87 -3.58
C VAL A 36 9.50 -0.20 -4.42
N GLU A 37 9.27 -0.19 -5.72
CA GLU A 37 9.78 -1.21 -6.64
C GLU A 37 11.31 -1.37 -6.60
N PRO A 38 12.13 -0.30 -6.51
CA PRO A 38 13.58 -0.43 -6.39
C PRO A 38 14.03 -1.22 -5.15
N ILE A 39 13.23 -1.22 -4.09
CA ILE A 39 13.53 -1.96 -2.85
C ILE A 39 13.56 -3.48 -3.12
N PHE A 40 12.71 -3.98 -4.00
CA PHE A 40 12.67 -5.40 -4.35
C PHE A 40 13.90 -5.88 -5.13
N LEU A 41 14.62 -4.96 -5.75
CA LEU A 41 15.88 -5.21 -6.48
C LEU A 41 17.13 -5.02 -5.62
N LYS A 42 16.98 -4.34 -4.48
CA LYS A 42 18.10 -3.97 -3.62
C LYS A 42 18.72 -5.20 -2.97
N LYS A 43 20.05 -5.34 -3.07
CA LYS A 43 20.81 -6.34 -2.33
C LYS A 43 21.04 -5.86 -0.91
N ARG A 44 20.58 -6.64 0.07
CA ARG A 44 20.84 -6.42 1.49
C ARG A 44 21.94 -7.36 1.99
N PRO A 45 22.84 -6.93 2.87
CA PRO A 45 23.83 -7.82 3.47
C PRO A 45 23.17 -9.03 4.13
N GLY A 46 23.66 -10.23 3.84
CA GLY A 46 23.14 -11.47 4.42
C GLY A 46 21.80 -11.98 3.85
N HIS A 47 21.14 -11.23 2.95
CA HIS A 47 19.83 -11.61 2.42
C HIS A 47 19.81 -11.72 0.88
N ALA A 48 18.96 -12.59 0.37
CA ALA A 48 18.62 -12.58 -1.06
C ALA A 48 17.79 -11.32 -1.39
N ARG A 49 17.88 -10.85 -2.64
CA ARG A 49 16.95 -9.82 -3.14
C ARG A 49 15.52 -10.38 -3.17
N CYS A 50 14.52 -9.56 -2.89
CA CYS A 50 13.12 -10.00 -2.95
C CYS A 50 12.78 -10.66 -4.29
N VAL A 51 13.19 -10.06 -5.40
CA VAL A 51 12.98 -10.59 -6.76
C VAL A 51 13.55 -12.00 -6.94
N ALA A 52 14.67 -12.34 -6.30
CA ALA A 52 15.30 -13.65 -6.49
C ALA A 52 14.41 -14.82 -6.06
N CYS A 53 13.66 -14.65 -4.99
CA CYS A 53 12.70 -15.66 -4.52
C CYS A 53 11.30 -15.43 -5.10
N HIS A 54 10.85 -14.18 -5.14
CA HIS A 54 9.46 -13.86 -5.51
C HIS A 54 9.17 -13.87 -7.02
N SER A 55 10.18 -13.96 -7.88
CA SER A 55 9.97 -14.21 -9.30
C SER A 55 9.85 -15.71 -9.64
N ALA A 56 10.40 -16.58 -8.79
CA ALA A 56 10.44 -18.03 -9.02
C ALA A 56 9.39 -18.79 -8.20
N SER A 57 9.00 -18.27 -7.03
CA SER A 57 8.06 -18.95 -6.13
C SER A 57 6.60 -18.78 -6.57
N ASN A 58 5.77 -19.76 -6.22
CA ASN A 58 4.32 -19.72 -6.48
C ASN A 58 3.55 -19.33 -5.21
N ASN A 59 3.96 -18.23 -4.58
CA ASN A 59 3.27 -17.67 -3.41
C ASN A 59 2.45 -16.41 -3.79
N GLY A 60 1.71 -15.86 -2.82
CA GLY A 60 0.86 -14.69 -3.03
C GLY A 60 1.60 -13.41 -3.39
N PHE A 61 2.88 -13.30 -3.04
CA PHE A 61 3.74 -12.21 -3.47
C PHE A 61 4.56 -12.65 -4.70
N ARG A 62 4.10 -12.31 -5.89
CA ARG A 62 4.74 -12.69 -7.13
C ARG A 62 5.20 -11.46 -7.90
N LEU A 63 6.51 -11.44 -8.20
CA LEU A 63 7.14 -10.42 -9.05
C LEU A 63 7.43 -11.00 -10.44
N GLN A 64 7.45 -10.15 -11.44
CA GLN A 64 7.91 -10.52 -12.78
C GLN A 64 9.40 -10.87 -12.73
N PRO A 65 9.87 -11.88 -13.48
CA PRO A 65 11.29 -12.13 -13.61
C PRO A 65 11.96 -10.96 -14.34
N LEU A 66 13.22 -10.68 -13.97
CA LEU A 66 14.04 -9.74 -14.73
C LEU A 66 14.54 -10.42 -16.00
N GLU A 67 14.52 -9.70 -17.09
CA GLU A 67 15.19 -10.12 -18.33
C GLU A 67 16.69 -10.19 -18.12
N ARG A 68 17.35 -11.01 -18.93
CA ARG A 68 18.81 -11.17 -18.85
C ARG A 68 19.51 -9.84 -19.10
N GLY A 69 20.30 -9.38 -18.14
CA GLY A 69 21.04 -8.12 -18.21
C GLY A 69 20.21 -6.88 -17.83
N ALA A 70 18.93 -7.03 -17.55
CA ALA A 70 18.12 -5.90 -17.11
C ALA A 70 18.41 -5.55 -15.65
N THR A 71 18.45 -4.24 -15.37
CA THR A 71 18.62 -3.68 -14.01
C THR A 71 17.30 -3.30 -13.35
N GLY A 72 16.18 -3.39 -14.09
CA GLY A 72 14.83 -3.08 -13.64
C GLY A 72 13.80 -3.68 -14.57
N TRP A 73 12.53 -3.44 -14.25
CA TRP A 73 11.39 -3.91 -15.02
C TRP A 73 10.94 -2.89 -16.06
N THR A 74 10.35 -3.37 -17.15
CA THR A 74 9.58 -2.54 -18.07
C THR A 74 8.35 -1.97 -17.37
N GLU A 75 7.73 -0.92 -17.92
CA GLU A 75 6.50 -0.36 -17.34
C GLU A 75 5.38 -1.40 -17.26
N GLU A 76 5.24 -2.25 -18.29
CA GLU A 76 4.25 -3.32 -18.29
C GLU A 76 4.49 -4.34 -17.18
N GLN A 77 5.74 -4.75 -16.96
CA GLN A 77 6.11 -5.61 -15.84
C GLN A 77 5.89 -4.94 -14.49
N SER A 78 6.22 -3.65 -14.36
CA SER A 78 5.97 -2.87 -13.15
C SER A 78 4.49 -2.77 -12.81
N ARG A 79 3.61 -2.61 -13.80
CA ARG A 79 2.15 -2.64 -13.58
C ARG A 79 1.66 -3.98 -13.06
N ARG A 80 2.16 -5.09 -13.61
CA ARG A 80 1.84 -6.44 -13.09
C ARG A 80 2.37 -6.66 -11.68
N ASN A 81 3.56 -6.17 -11.39
CA ASN A 81 4.12 -6.19 -10.05
C ASN A 81 3.28 -5.37 -9.09
N PHE A 82 2.88 -4.16 -9.49
CA PHE A 82 2.00 -3.29 -8.70
C PHE A 82 0.68 -3.99 -8.33
N GLU A 83 0.02 -4.64 -9.29
CA GLU A 83 -1.21 -5.40 -9.04
C GLU A 83 -1.00 -6.53 -8.02
N SER A 84 0.11 -7.27 -8.16
CA SER A 84 0.47 -8.35 -7.23
C SER A 84 0.73 -7.81 -5.81
N VAL A 85 1.53 -6.74 -5.71
CA VAL A 85 1.91 -6.09 -4.45
C VAL A 85 0.70 -5.46 -3.76
N SER A 86 -0.17 -4.81 -4.52
CA SER A 86 -1.38 -4.15 -3.98
C SER A 86 -2.30 -5.10 -3.23
N ARG A 87 -2.37 -6.37 -3.61
CA ARG A 87 -3.15 -7.40 -2.90
C ARG A 87 -2.63 -7.71 -1.49
N LEU A 88 -1.40 -7.33 -1.19
CA LEU A 88 -0.73 -7.55 0.09
C LEU A 88 -0.76 -6.30 0.99
N VAL A 89 -1.50 -5.29 0.57
CA VAL A 89 -1.58 -4.00 1.27
C VAL A 89 -2.95 -3.83 1.92
N LYS A 90 -2.93 -3.41 3.19
CA LYS A 90 -4.08 -2.79 3.85
C LYS A 90 -3.89 -1.29 3.79
N LEU A 91 -4.71 -0.61 3.01
CA LEU A 91 -4.63 0.84 2.81
C LEU A 91 -4.65 1.58 4.15
N GLY A 92 -3.70 2.49 4.34
CA GLY A 92 -3.55 3.28 5.57
C GLY A 92 -2.94 2.54 6.76
N ASP A 93 -2.79 1.20 6.68
CA ASP A 93 -2.28 0.38 7.79
C ASP A 93 -1.06 -0.46 7.37
N PRO A 94 0.15 0.11 7.39
CA PRO A 94 1.38 -0.59 7.05
C PRO A 94 1.67 -1.80 7.94
N ALA A 95 1.46 -1.67 9.26
CA ALA A 95 1.79 -2.73 10.22
C ALA A 95 0.91 -3.99 10.04
N ALA A 96 -0.32 -3.82 9.55
CA ALA A 96 -1.23 -4.91 9.23
C ALA A 96 -1.13 -5.39 7.78
N SER A 97 -0.29 -4.75 6.95
CA SER A 97 -0.07 -5.13 5.56
C SER A 97 0.88 -6.32 5.45
N PRO A 98 0.45 -7.48 4.90
CA PRO A 98 1.31 -8.65 4.71
C PRO A 98 2.63 -8.33 3.99
N LEU A 99 2.62 -7.37 3.06
CA LEU A 99 3.81 -6.90 2.34
C LEU A 99 4.95 -6.47 3.30
N LEU A 100 4.62 -5.80 4.39
CA LEU A 100 5.59 -5.26 5.35
C LEU A 100 5.75 -6.15 6.57
N LYS A 101 4.66 -6.77 7.02
CA LYS A 101 4.67 -7.61 8.20
C LYS A 101 5.49 -8.89 8.00
N HIS A 102 5.34 -9.54 6.83
CA HIS A 102 5.96 -10.84 6.58
C HIS A 102 7.50 -10.81 6.57
N PRO A 103 8.18 -9.84 5.92
CA PRO A 103 9.65 -9.73 5.94
C PRO A 103 10.22 -9.00 7.18
N LEU A 104 9.38 -8.51 8.10
CA LEU A 104 9.81 -7.83 9.33
C LEU A 104 10.27 -8.85 10.39
N ALA A 105 11.24 -8.47 11.22
CA ALA A 105 11.66 -9.26 12.36
C ALA A 105 10.50 -9.48 13.34
N HIS A 106 10.42 -10.70 13.89
CA HIS A 106 9.34 -11.06 14.81
C HIS A 106 9.31 -10.15 16.06
N GLU A 107 10.46 -9.81 16.58
CA GLU A 107 10.64 -8.93 17.73
C GLU A 107 10.16 -7.50 17.45
N ALA A 108 10.08 -7.11 16.18
CA ALA A 108 9.52 -5.83 15.73
C ALA A 108 8.04 -5.91 15.30
N GLY A 109 7.37 -7.04 15.56
CA GLY A 109 5.96 -7.24 15.21
C GLY A 109 5.72 -7.99 13.90
N GLY A 110 6.77 -8.51 13.28
CA GLY A 110 6.68 -9.33 12.07
C GLY A 110 6.15 -10.74 12.32
N ASP A 111 5.91 -11.46 11.23
CA ASP A 111 5.49 -12.87 11.31
C ASP A 111 6.62 -13.75 11.84
N ILE A 112 6.24 -14.91 12.42
CA ILE A 112 7.19 -15.86 13.00
C ILE A 112 8.17 -16.39 11.96
N PHE A 113 7.72 -16.57 10.72
CA PHE A 113 8.52 -17.22 9.68
C PHE A 113 8.45 -16.47 8.34
N HIS A 114 9.62 -16.30 7.74
CA HIS A 114 9.81 -15.87 6.35
C HIS A 114 11.02 -16.61 5.78
N SER A 115 10.83 -17.49 4.80
CA SER A 115 11.89 -18.37 4.25
C SER A 115 13.06 -17.61 3.63
N GLY A 116 12.84 -16.38 3.14
CA GLY A 116 13.87 -15.47 2.61
C GLY A 116 14.67 -14.73 3.69
N GLY A 117 14.45 -15.02 4.97
CA GLY A 117 15.04 -14.29 6.11
C GLY A 117 14.30 -12.97 6.43
N ARG A 118 14.70 -12.37 7.53
CA ARG A 118 14.12 -11.09 7.97
C ARG A 118 14.80 -9.95 7.23
N GLN A 119 14.09 -9.38 6.26
CA GLN A 119 14.64 -8.28 5.44
C GLN A 119 14.76 -6.97 6.22
N PHE A 120 13.89 -6.76 7.23
CA PHE A 120 13.84 -5.58 8.07
C PHE A 120 13.96 -5.97 9.53
N THR A 121 14.92 -5.37 10.24
CA THR A 121 15.13 -5.60 11.69
C THR A 121 14.16 -4.77 12.55
N SER A 122 13.66 -3.65 12.01
CA SER A 122 12.68 -2.80 12.68
C SER A 122 11.89 -1.99 11.66
N GLU A 123 10.81 -1.36 12.11
CA GLU A 123 10.03 -0.40 11.33
C GLU A 123 10.80 0.90 11.04
N ASP A 124 11.94 1.13 11.70
CA ASP A 124 12.83 2.27 11.46
C ASP A 124 13.71 2.11 10.22
N ASP A 125 13.75 0.93 9.62
CA ASP A 125 14.49 0.72 8.37
C ASP A 125 13.97 1.68 7.27
N PRO A 126 14.87 2.42 6.58
CA PRO A 126 14.45 3.41 5.58
C PRO A 126 13.60 2.83 4.46
N ASP A 127 13.88 1.60 4.03
CA ASP A 127 13.12 0.95 2.96
C ASP A 127 11.73 0.48 3.48
N TRP A 128 11.66 0.01 4.74
CA TRP A 128 10.38 -0.27 5.38
C TRP A 128 9.51 0.99 5.47
N ARG A 129 10.09 2.10 5.91
CA ARG A 129 9.40 3.41 6.00
C ARG A 129 8.94 3.91 4.63
N ALA A 130 9.76 3.80 3.59
CA ALA A 130 9.38 4.22 2.25
C ALA A 130 8.13 3.46 1.75
N MET A 131 8.07 2.15 1.98
CA MET A 131 6.88 1.36 1.67
C MET A 131 5.69 1.71 2.56
N ALA A 132 5.92 1.94 3.86
CA ALA A 132 4.88 2.33 4.80
C ALA A 132 4.25 3.69 4.43
N ASP A 133 5.05 4.65 4.01
CA ASP A 133 4.57 5.96 3.57
C ASP A 133 3.76 5.86 2.28
N TRP A 134 4.17 5.02 1.34
CA TRP A 134 3.37 4.71 0.15
C TRP A 134 2.01 4.09 0.51
N ILE A 135 1.98 3.14 1.45
CA ILE A 135 0.73 2.52 1.95
C ILE A 135 -0.18 3.55 2.63
N ARG A 136 0.40 4.56 3.28
CA ARG A 136 -0.34 5.67 3.91
C ARG A 136 -0.77 6.76 2.93
N GLY A 137 -0.36 6.68 1.64
CA GLY A 137 -0.65 7.69 0.63
C GLY A 137 0.16 8.98 0.80
N LYS A 138 1.41 8.88 1.27
CA LYS A 138 2.34 9.99 1.47
C LYS A 138 3.39 10.08 0.38
#